data_f6d944b65813a661d3a64744ce4c8edd
#
_entry.id   f6d944b65813a661d3a64744ce4c8edd
#
_cell.length_a   1.000
_cell.length_b   1.000
_cell.length_c   1.000
_cell.angle_alpha   90.00
_cell.angle_beta   90.00
_cell.angle_gamma   90.00
#
_symmetry.space_group_name_H-M   'P 1'
#
loop_
_entity.id
_entity.type
_entity.pdbx_description
1 polymer ?
#
loop_
_entity_poly.entity_id
_entity_poly.type
_entity_poly.pdbx_seq_one_letter_code
_entity_poly.pdbx_strand_id
1 'polypeptide(L)'
;AGTFWKGGNVWVRRTVNVPEISKDETLYLIYSNDDIATFYINGVKVFSTNEVHHNANVALDAMATAALKAGENVISATCEDTGGLAVLDFGLAVKREGEKLVLLNTAKQISADVQATQTHYNFVCGPIDLQVTFTAPLLLNDLELLSRPVNYISYKASSNDGKKHDVSIYFEASPRIALDYPFQDSMSEIVYDGDMVYVKSGSVSQGILQKKGDDRRIDWGYFYMAGDNGSTVAGVGKASALRSCFVQGGDVNSIGSKGGNDSGRMALVQNLGKIKKADGHVLIGYDDIYSIQYFEKNLRPYWNRNGDKSIFDEFNSAAKEYSSLIKKCDKFDRELMLDAENTGGREYAELCALAYRQAIHAHKLVEAPNGDILWLSKENNSNGSIGTVDVTYPSAPLFLLYNPKLAEGLMNHIFYYSESGRWAKPFPAHDVGTYPIANGQTYGGDMPVEEAGNMLILTAAVCHYEKDASYAAKHWGMLTT
;
A
#
# COMPACT_ATOMS: atom_id res chain seq x y z
N ALA A 1 14.21 -12.13 -9.16
CA ALA A 1 15.37 -11.60 -9.85
C ALA A 1 15.97 -12.69 -10.71
N GLY A 2 16.30 -12.32 -11.92
CA GLY A 2 16.88 -13.20 -12.87
C GLY A 2 18.33 -13.59 -12.56
N THR A 3 19.16 -13.53 -13.56
CA THR A 3 20.57 -13.93 -13.48
C THR A 3 21.41 -12.82 -12.86
N PHE A 4 22.28 -13.17 -11.93
CA PHE A 4 23.27 -12.24 -11.40
C PHE A 4 24.37 -12.02 -12.43
N TRP A 5 24.74 -10.77 -12.67
CA TRP A 5 25.74 -10.34 -13.62
C TRP A 5 26.69 -9.36 -12.94
N LYS A 6 28.00 -9.51 -13.16
CA LYS A 6 29.06 -8.76 -12.44
C LYS A 6 29.57 -7.51 -13.16
N GLY A 7 28.81 -7.00 -14.13
CA GLY A 7 29.24 -5.86 -14.94
C GLY A 7 29.86 -6.27 -16.30
N GLY A 8 30.24 -5.25 -17.07
CA GLY A 8 30.67 -5.41 -18.47
C GLY A 8 29.47 -5.60 -19.41
N ASN A 9 29.71 -6.10 -20.61
CA ASN A 9 28.67 -6.26 -21.62
C ASN A 9 27.86 -7.54 -21.39
N VAL A 10 26.53 -7.43 -21.39
CA VAL A 10 25.62 -8.58 -21.34
C VAL A 10 24.70 -8.58 -22.57
N TRP A 11 24.42 -9.79 -23.08
CA TRP A 11 23.41 -10.04 -24.09
C TRP A 11 22.43 -11.09 -23.60
N VAL A 12 21.15 -10.71 -23.62
CA VAL A 12 20.08 -11.59 -23.18
C VAL A 12 19.03 -11.74 -24.27
N ARG A 13 18.43 -12.92 -24.35
CA ARG A 13 17.29 -13.18 -25.24
C ARG A 13 16.30 -14.11 -24.61
N ARG A 14 15.04 -13.93 -24.98
CA ARG A 14 13.93 -14.75 -24.52
C ARG A 14 12.95 -14.96 -25.67
N THR A 15 12.40 -16.15 -25.78
CA THR A 15 11.25 -16.43 -26.61
C THR A 15 9.97 -16.08 -25.82
N VAL A 16 9.09 -15.34 -26.45
CA VAL A 16 7.78 -14.93 -25.89
C VAL A 16 6.67 -15.26 -26.89
N ASN A 17 5.53 -15.67 -26.38
CA ASN A 17 4.35 -15.87 -27.20
C ASN A 17 3.47 -14.63 -27.10
N VAL A 18 3.23 -13.96 -28.23
CA VAL A 18 2.50 -12.69 -28.29
C VAL A 18 1.17 -12.94 -28.99
N PRO A 19 0.04 -12.50 -28.40
CA PRO A 19 -1.25 -12.57 -29.08
C PRO A 19 -1.27 -11.60 -30.28
N GLU A 20 -2.25 -11.74 -31.13
CA GLU A 20 -2.47 -10.78 -32.22
C GLU A 20 -2.73 -9.39 -31.62
N ILE A 21 -1.98 -8.39 -32.11
CA ILE A 21 -2.13 -6.99 -31.69
C ILE A 21 -2.96 -6.27 -32.76
N SER A 22 -4.05 -5.65 -32.31
CA SER A 22 -4.91 -4.90 -33.21
C SER A 22 -4.30 -3.54 -33.57
N LYS A 23 -4.76 -2.92 -34.68
CA LYS A 23 -4.23 -1.64 -35.17
C LYS A 23 -4.48 -0.47 -34.18
N ASP A 24 -5.41 -0.64 -33.28
CA ASP A 24 -5.79 0.38 -32.27
C ASP A 24 -5.03 0.22 -30.96
N GLU A 25 -4.17 -0.79 -30.89
CA GLU A 25 -3.37 -1.08 -29.70
C GLU A 25 -1.95 -0.52 -29.85
N THR A 26 -1.46 0.15 -28.81
CA THR A 26 -0.09 0.66 -28.78
C THR A 26 0.82 -0.32 -28.04
N LEU A 27 1.90 -0.73 -28.70
CA LEU A 27 2.93 -1.56 -28.12
C LEU A 27 3.91 -0.72 -27.30
N TYR A 28 4.22 -1.14 -26.10
CA TYR A 28 5.20 -0.53 -25.21
C TYR A 28 6.33 -1.51 -24.91
N LEU A 29 7.55 -1.00 -24.89
CA LEU A 29 8.68 -1.62 -24.22
C LEU A 29 8.71 -1.10 -22.77
N ILE A 30 8.73 -2.03 -21.80
CA ILE A 30 8.94 -1.73 -20.39
C ILE A 30 10.33 -2.23 -20.06
N TYR A 31 11.13 -1.41 -19.41
CA TYR A 31 12.53 -1.75 -19.18
C TYR A 31 13.11 -1.07 -17.94
N SER A 32 14.13 -1.72 -17.40
CA SER A 32 15.08 -1.16 -16.44
C SER A 32 16.47 -1.51 -16.96
N ASN A 33 17.35 -0.53 -16.99
CA ASN A 33 18.75 -0.72 -17.39
C ASN A 33 19.65 0.18 -16.56
N ASP A 34 20.83 -0.32 -16.33
CA ASP A 34 21.93 0.48 -15.81
C ASP A 34 22.96 0.60 -16.91
N ASP A 35 23.24 1.85 -17.27
CA ASP A 35 23.98 2.44 -18.36
C ASP A 35 23.35 2.22 -19.76
N ILE A 36 24.12 1.75 -20.74
CA ILE A 36 23.75 1.77 -22.16
C ILE A 36 22.99 0.50 -22.52
N ALA A 37 21.75 0.61 -22.99
CA ALA A 37 20.96 -0.54 -23.41
C ALA A 37 20.39 -0.40 -24.82
N THR A 38 20.32 -1.54 -25.52
CA THR A 38 19.66 -1.63 -26.84
C THR A 38 18.75 -2.85 -26.86
N PHE A 39 17.53 -2.66 -27.36
CA PHE A 39 16.47 -3.66 -27.36
C PHE A 39 16.05 -4.05 -28.78
N TYR A 40 15.76 -5.34 -28.99
CA TYR A 40 15.44 -5.91 -30.29
C TYR A 40 14.20 -6.81 -30.21
N ILE A 41 13.41 -6.83 -31.28
CA ILE A 41 12.33 -7.79 -31.53
C ILE A 41 12.65 -8.54 -32.84
N ASN A 42 12.73 -9.86 -32.78
CA ASN A 42 13.04 -10.70 -33.93
C ASN A 42 14.30 -10.23 -34.73
N GLY A 43 15.29 -9.70 -34.00
CA GLY A 43 16.52 -9.16 -34.58
C GLY A 43 16.45 -7.73 -35.10
N VAL A 44 15.29 -7.10 -35.12
CA VAL A 44 15.10 -5.68 -35.45
C VAL A 44 15.33 -4.83 -34.21
N LYS A 45 16.21 -3.82 -34.30
CA LYS A 45 16.43 -2.85 -33.23
C LYS A 45 15.18 -1.97 -33.08
N VAL A 46 14.61 -1.94 -31.89
CA VAL A 46 13.35 -1.24 -31.60
C VAL A 46 13.52 -0.03 -30.68
N PHE A 47 14.55 -0.06 -29.82
CA PHE A 47 14.85 1.06 -28.92
C PHE A 47 16.30 1.00 -28.43
N SER A 48 16.87 2.14 -28.05
CA SER A 48 18.14 2.21 -27.32
C SER A 48 18.19 3.47 -26.44
N THR A 49 18.91 3.36 -25.35
CA THR A 49 19.15 4.44 -24.39
C THR A 49 20.59 4.39 -23.87
N ASN A 50 21.13 5.53 -23.49
CA ASN A 50 22.41 5.71 -22.81
C ASN A 50 22.24 6.31 -21.40
N GLU A 51 21.04 6.26 -20.87
CA GLU A 51 20.70 6.75 -19.54
C GLU A 51 20.21 5.57 -18.68
N VAL A 52 20.43 5.67 -17.38
CA VAL A 52 19.92 4.71 -16.39
C VAL A 52 18.41 4.88 -16.23
N HIS A 53 17.68 3.78 -16.27
CA HIS A 53 16.23 3.79 -16.13
C HIS A 53 15.75 2.69 -15.18
N HIS A 54 14.77 3.02 -14.35
CA HIS A 54 14.07 2.08 -13.49
C HIS A 54 12.57 2.09 -13.81
N ASN A 55 12.04 0.91 -14.19
CA ASN A 55 10.62 0.74 -14.57
C ASN A 55 10.12 1.75 -15.61
N ALA A 56 10.97 2.13 -16.55
CA ALA A 56 10.60 3.02 -17.63
C ALA A 56 9.74 2.32 -18.68
N ASN A 57 8.99 3.10 -19.43
CA ASN A 57 8.24 2.60 -20.58
C ASN A 57 8.36 3.57 -21.75
N VAL A 58 8.42 3.00 -22.96
CA VAL A 58 8.44 3.77 -24.21
C VAL A 58 7.47 3.15 -25.22
N ALA A 59 6.65 3.97 -25.84
CA ALA A 59 5.79 3.53 -26.93
C ALA A 59 6.67 3.17 -28.14
N LEU A 60 6.50 1.98 -28.68
CA LEU A 60 7.23 1.53 -29.85
C LEU A 60 6.55 2.02 -31.13
N ASP A 61 7.36 2.35 -32.12
CA ASP A 61 6.89 2.88 -33.39
C ASP A 61 6.30 1.78 -34.32
N ALA A 62 5.84 2.19 -35.49
CA ALA A 62 5.26 1.29 -36.48
C ALA A 62 6.28 0.24 -36.99
N MET A 63 7.58 0.57 -37.05
CA MET A 63 8.62 -0.37 -37.48
C MET A 63 8.83 -1.46 -36.42
N ALA A 64 8.89 -1.08 -35.16
CA ALA A 64 8.99 -2.02 -34.05
C ALA A 64 7.76 -2.94 -33.94
N THR A 65 6.57 -2.36 -34.14
CA THR A 65 5.32 -3.12 -34.16
C THR A 65 5.26 -4.09 -35.34
N ALA A 66 5.76 -3.71 -36.51
CA ALA A 66 5.84 -4.57 -37.68
C ALA A 66 6.86 -5.72 -37.54
N ALA A 67 7.85 -5.59 -36.66
CA ALA A 67 8.78 -6.64 -36.34
C ALA A 67 8.17 -7.76 -35.50
N LEU A 68 7.03 -7.50 -34.85
CA LEU A 68 6.31 -8.46 -34.03
C LEU A 68 5.34 -9.26 -34.89
N LYS A 69 5.14 -10.53 -34.55
CA LYS A 69 4.13 -11.40 -35.17
C LYS A 69 3.29 -12.08 -34.13
N ALA A 70 2.06 -12.45 -34.47
CA ALA A 70 1.26 -13.29 -33.61
C ALA A 70 1.95 -14.65 -33.39
N GLY A 71 1.96 -15.15 -32.18
CA GLY A 71 2.65 -16.37 -31.79
C GLY A 71 4.07 -16.12 -31.26
N GLU A 72 4.98 -17.01 -31.60
CA GLU A 72 6.34 -17.01 -31.06
C GLU A 72 7.21 -15.89 -31.63
N ASN A 73 7.83 -15.10 -30.74
CA ASN A 73 8.77 -14.03 -31.04
C ASN A 73 10.03 -14.15 -30.18
N VAL A 74 11.14 -13.64 -30.66
CA VAL A 74 12.36 -13.50 -29.87
C VAL A 74 12.55 -12.04 -29.50
N ILE A 75 12.52 -11.73 -28.22
CA ILE A 75 12.95 -10.43 -27.69
C ILE A 75 14.37 -10.56 -27.14
N SER A 76 15.19 -9.57 -27.39
CA SER A 76 16.58 -9.56 -26.91
C SER A 76 17.04 -8.14 -26.57
N ALA A 77 18.03 -8.07 -25.70
CA ALA A 77 18.66 -6.80 -25.33
C ALA A 77 20.15 -6.97 -25.11
N THR A 78 20.87 -5.88 -25.33
CA THR A 78 22.26 -5.72 -24.90
C THR A 78 22.29 -4.65 -23.82
N CYS A 79 23.15 -4.81 -22.83
CA CYS A 79 23.45 -3.77 -21.87
C CYS A 79 24.97 -3.69 -21.65
N GLU A 80 25.49 -2.49 -21.70
CA GLU A 80 26.89 -2.17 -21.41
C GLU A 80 26.91 -1.45 -20.06
N ASP A 81 27.53 -2.08 -19.07
CA ASP A 81 27.75 -1.52 -17.74
C ASP A 81 29.10 -0.79 -17.72
N THR A 82 29.08 0.50 -17.46
CA THR A 82 30.27 1.36 -17.38
C THR A 82 30.74 1.57 -15.94
N GLY A 83 30.03 1.02 -14.96
CA GLY A 83 30.38 0.98 -13.53
C GLY A 83 29.19 1.20 -12.61
N GLY A 84 29.28 0.66 -11.41
CA GLY A 84 28.22 0.76 -10.41
C GLY A 84 27.37 -0.50 -10.30
N LEU A 85 26.05 -0.34 -10.28
CA LEU A 85 25.11 -1.45 -10.31
C LEU A 85 24.84 -1.88 -11.75
N ALA A 86 24.81 -3.18 -12.00
CA ALA A 86 24.50 -3.75 -13.30
C ALA A 86 23.07 -4.32 -13.30
N VAL A 87 22.16 -3.68 -14.01
CA VAL A 87 20.74 -4.05 -14.08
C VAL A 87 20.29 -4.11 -15.55
N LEU A 88 19.58 -5.17 -15.91
CA LEU A 88 18.85 -5.25 -17.17
C LEU A 88 17.60 -6.11 -16.98
N ASP A 89 16.44 -5.49 -17.15
CA ASP A 89 15.14 -6.16 -17.23
C ASP A 89 14.29 -5.52 -18.32
N PHE A 90 13.51 -6.31 -19.05
CA PHE A 90 12.66 -5.78 -20.09
C PHE A 90 11.53 -6.73 -20.47
N GLY A 91 10.46 -6.15 -20.98
CA GLY A 91 9.28 -6.86 -21.47
C GLY A 91 8.47 -6.03 -22.45
N LEU A 92 7.51 -6.68 -23.09
CA LEU A 92 6.56 -6.01 -23.98
C LEU A 92 5.20 -5.90 -23.29
N ALA A 93 4.53 -4.77 -23.46
CA ALA A 93 3.17 -4.54 -23.02
C ALA A 93 2.36 -3.89 -24.14
N VAL A 94 1.07 -4.18 -24.16
CA VAL A 94 0.14 -3.57 -25.09
C VAL A 94 -0.80 -2.68 -24.30
N LYS A 95 -0.83 -1.39 -24.64
CA LYS A 95 -1.85 -0.49 -24.15
C LYS A 95 -3.08 -0.64 -25.02
N ARG A 96 -4.12 -1.22 -24.45
CA ARG A 96 -5.44 -1.19 -25.04
C ARG A 96 -6.13 0.11 -24.65
N GLU A 97 -6.67 0.84 -25.60
CA GLU A 97 -7.66 1.85 -25.24
C GLU A 97 -8.83 1.11 -24.60
N GLY A 98 -9.07 1.38 -23.32
CA GLY A 98 -10.27 0.88 -22.65
C GLY A 98 -11.50 1.41 -23.42
N GLU A 99 -12.54 0.58 -23.49
CA GLU A 99 -13.83 1.05 -24.02
C GLU A 99 -14.16 2.40 -23.38
N LYS A 100 -14.42 3.41 -24.20
CA LYS A 100 -14.82 4.74 -23.73
C LYS A 100 -16.14 4.56 -22.97
N LEU A 101 -16.05 4.56 -21.65
CA LEU A 101 -17.24 4.67 -20.82
C LEU A 101 -17.87 6.03 -21.10
N VAL A 102 -19.08 6.01 -21.58
CA VAL A 102 -19.90 7.23 -21.65
C VAL A 102 -20.26 7.55 -20.19
N LEU A 103 -19.41 8.36 -19.54
CA LEU A 103 -19.78 9.01 -18.29
C LEU A 103 -20.86 10.03 -18.67
N LEU A 104 -22.07 9.80 -18.18
CA LEU A 104 -23.19 10.68 -18.50
C LEU A 104 -22.98 12.07 -17.92
N ASN A 105 -22.45 12.17 -16.68
CA ASN A 105 -22.10 13.43 -16.02
C ASN A 105 -20.97 13.22 -15.02
N THR A 106 -20.14 14.24 -14.84
CA THR A 106 -19.12 14.28 -13.80
C THR A 106 -19.65 15.04 -12.57
N ALA A 107 -19.51 14.47 -11.39
CA ALA A 107 -19.80 15.15 -10.14
C ALA A 107 -18.83 16.34 -9.94
N LYS A 108 -19.35 17.45 -9.43
CA LYS A 108 -18.53 18.61 -9.07
C LYS A 108 -18.01 18.44 -7.65
N GLN A 109 -16.70 18.32 -7.47
CA GLN A 109 -16.08 18.38 -6.15
C GLN A 109 -16.14 19.81 -5.62
N ILE A 110 -16.65 19.98 -4.42
CA ILE A 110 -16.80 21.29 -3.75
C ILE A 110 -15.65 21.50 -2.77
N SER A 111 -15.28 20.46 -2.02
CA SER A 111 -14.20 20.53 -1.02
C SER A 111 -13.54 19.17 -0.79
N ALA A 112 -12.33 19.24 -0.28
CA ALA A 112 -11.62 18.13 0.36
C ALA A 112 -11.07 18.68 1.69
N ASP A 113 -11.35 17.99 2.80
CA ASP A 113 -10.85 18.31 4.13
C ASP A 113 -10.08 17.11 4.68
N VAL A 114 -8.79 17.30 4.93
CA VAL A 114 -7.87 16.25 5.39
C VAL A 114 -7.61 16.43 6.88
N GLN A 115 -8.01 15.42 7.65
CA GLN A 115 -7.79 15.36 9.09
C GLN A 115 -6.90 14.17 9.45
N ALA A 116 -6.58 13.99 10.73
CA ALA A 116 -5.62 12.97 11.17
C ALA A 116 -6.09 11.53 10.88
N THR A 117 -7.37 11.22 11.10
CA THR A 117 -7.94 9.87 10.89
C THR A 117 -8.92 9.82 9.72
N GLN A 118 -9.37 10.98 9.21
CA GLN A 118 -10.43 11.06 8.22
C GLN A 118 -10.07 12.00 7.05
N THR A 119 -10.68 11.75 5.89
CA THR A 119 -10.71 12.72 4.79
C THR A 119 -12.15 12.84 4.30
N HIS A 120 -12.67 14.07 4.31
CA HIS A 120 -14.04 14.38 3.90
C HIS A 120 -14.03 15.04 2.53
N TYR A 121 -14.78 14.46 1.60
CA TYR A 121 -15.03 15.03 0.28
C TYR A 121 -16.50 15.41 0.16
N ASN A 122 -16.78 16.58 -0.39
CA ASN A 122 -18.14 17.01 -0.71
C ASN A 122 -18.29 17.20 -2.22
N PHE A 123 -19.35 16.62 -2.77
CA PHE A 123 -19.66 16.67 -4.20
C PHE A 123 -21.09 17.13 -4.43
N VAL A 124 -21.32 17.76 -5.59
CA VAL A 124 -22.66 17.96 -6.17
C VAL A 124 -22.80 17.00 -7.35
N CYS A 125 -23.76 16.09 -7.25
CA CYS A 125 -24.08 15.06 -8.23
C CYS A 125 -25.48 15.32 -8.81
N GLY A 126 -25.63 16.37 -9.61
CA GLY A 126 -26.95 16.83 -10.07
C GLY A 126 -27.86 17.24 -8.91
N PRO A 127 -29.02 16.57 -8.70
CA PRO A 127 -29.95 16.91 -7.60
C PRO A 127 -29.55 16.34 -6.22
N ILE A 128 -28.36 15.73 -6.12
CA ILE A 128 -27.85 15.11 -4.90
C ILE A 128 -26.55 15.77 -4.47
N ASP A 129 -26.48 16.21 -3.23
CA ASP A 129 -25.24 16.50 -2.52
C ASP A 129 -24.74 15.20 -1.90
N LEU A 130 -23.48 14.85 -2.21
CA LEU A 130 -22.85 13.63 -1.74
C LEU A 130 -21.60 13.98 -0.92
N GLN A 131 -21.59 13.59 0.35
CA GLN A 131 -20.39 13.56 1.17
C GLN A 131 -19.81 12.15 1.18
N VAL A 132 -18.50 12.04 0.93
CA VAL A 132 -17.75 10.78 1.06
C VAL A 132 -16.65 10.98 2.09
N THR A 133 -16.55 10.07 3.06
CA THR A 133 -15.53 10.11 4.11
C THR A 133 -14.72 8.82 4.10
N PHE A 134 -13.43 8.95 3.93
CA PHE A 134 -12.48 7.86 4.14
C PHE A 134 -11.98 7.94 5.58
N THR A 135 -12.14 6.85 6.34
CA THR A 135 -11.71 6.78 7.74
C THR A 135 -10.74 5.62 7.94
N ALA A 136 -9.55 5.93 8.44
CA ALA A 136 -8.59 4.99 8.98
C ALA A 136 -8.45 5.25 10.48
N PRO A 137 -8.85 4.33 11.39
CA PRO A 137 -8.83 4.55 12.83
C PRO A 137 -7.40 4.54 13.40
N LEU A 138 -6.59 5.53 13.07
CA LEU A 138 -5.19 5.66 13.44
C LEU A 138 -5.05 6.18 14.88
N LEU A 139 -5.56 5.44 15.86
CA LEU A 139 -5.56 5.81 17.28
C LEU A 139 -4.38 5.12 17.97
N LEU A 140 -3.26 5.85 18.14
CA LEU A 140 -1.98 5.33 18.63
C LEU A 140 -2.01 4.71 20.03
N ASN A 141 -3.03 5.02 20.84
CA ASN A 141 -3.20 4.48 22.19
C ASN A 141 -3.92 3.12 22.24
N ASP A 142 -4.36 2.59 21.09
CA ASP A 142 -5.04 1.31 20.97
C ASP A 142 -4.35 0.47 19.87
N LEU A 143 -3.38 -0.35 20.27
CA LEU A 143 -2.54 -1.11 19.33
C LEU A 143 -3.31 -2.18 18.55
N GLU A 144 -4.35 -2.78 19.15
CA GLU A 144 -5.22 -3.74 18.46
C GLU A 144 -5.99 -3.02 17.35
N LEU A 145 -6.56 -1.87 17.64
CA LEU A 145 -7.27 -1.06 16.64
C LEU A 145 -6.33 -0.47 15.59
N LEU A 146 -5.17 0.06 16.03
CA LEU A 146 -4.15 0.63 15.14
C LEU A 146 -3.66 -0.38 14.10
N SER A 147 -3.51 -1.64 14.49
CA SER A 147 -3.03 -2.71 13.62
C SER A 147 -4.14 -3.40 12.82
N ARG A 148 -5.41 -3.19 13.17
CA ARG A 148 -6.56 -3.77 12.47
C ARG A 148 -6.54 -3.37 10.99
N PRO A 149 -6.53 -4.32 10.05
CA PRO A 149 -6.33 -4.02 8.63
C PRO A 149 -7.64 -3.62 7.93
N VAL A 150 -8.56 -2.92 8.63
CA VAL A 150 -9.88 -2.55 8.11
C VAL A 150 -10.12 -1.06 8.28
N ASN A 151 -10.51 -0.42 7.17
CA ASN A 151 -10.86 0.99 7.07
C ASN A 151 -12.28 1.15 6.51
N TYR A 152 -12.81 2.37 6.55
CA TYR A 152 -14.18 2.66 6.14
C TYR A 152 -14.25 3.68 5.02
N ILE A 153 -15.18 3.46 4.10
CA ILE A 153 -15.63 4.48 3.15
C ILE A 153 -17.11 4.72 3.43
N SER A 154 -17.39 5.84 4.08
CA SER A 154 -18.75 6.24 4.45
C SER A 154 -19.28 7.28 3.48
N TYR A 155 -20.60 7.32 3.30
CA TYR A 155 -21.23 8.35 2.49
C TYR A 155 -22.51 8.88 3.14
N LYS A 156 -22.85 10.12 2.79
CA LYS A 156 -24.16 10.75 3.06
C LYS A 156 -24.65 11.39 1.79
N ALA A 157 -25.82 10.96 1.32
CA ALA A 157 -26.49 11.51 0.16
C ALA A 157 -27.71 12.29 0.59
N SER A 158 -27.86 13.54 0.10
CA SER A 158 -29.02 14.37 0.39
C SER A 158 -29.50 15.12 -0.84
N SER A 159 -30.81 15.18 -1.01
CA SER A 159 -31.44 15.97 -2.08
C SER A 159 -31.20 17.45 -1.86
N ASN A 160 -30.77 18.19 -2.90
CA ASN A 160 -30.56 19.63 -2.87
C ASN A 160 -31.72 20.41 -3.53
N ASP A 161 -32.73 19.72 -4.10
CA ASP A 161 -33.95 20.32 -4.66
C ASP A 161 -35.23 20.01 -3.84
N GLY A 162 -35.08 19.29 -2.72
CA GLY A 162 -36.16 18.92 -1.80
C GLY A 162 -37.05 17.77 -2.27
N LYS A 163 -36.81 17.17 -3.45
CA LYS A 163 -37.56 16.04 -3.97
C LYS A 163 -36.89 14.72 -3.61
N LYS A 164 -37.61 13.61 -3.79
CA LYS A 164 -37.03 12.27 -3.70
C LYS A 164 -36.43 11.87 -5.03
N HIS A 165 -35.21 11.32 -4.99
CA HIS A 165 -34.50 10.79 -6.15
C HIS A 165 -34.16 9.32 -5.92
N ASP A 166 -34.12 8.56 -7.01
CA ASP A 166 -33.64 7.17 -7.00
C ASP A 166 -32.11 7.21 -7.02
N VAL A 167 -31.49 6.64 -5.97
CA VAL A 167 -30.05 6.77 -5.75
C VAL A 167 -29.44 5.39 -5.52
N SER A 168 -28.33 5.15 -6.20
CA SER A 168 -27.47 3.99 -5.98
C SER A 168 -26.01 4.46 -5.87
N ILE A 169 -25.25 3.83 -5.00
CA ILE A 169 -23.81 4.09 -4.82
C ILE A 169 -23.02 2.89 -5.36
N TYR A 170 -22.03 3.19 -6.18
CA TYR A 170 -21.14 2.22 -6.80
C TYR A 170 -19.70 2.44 -6.33
N PHE A 171 -19.10 1.39 -5.79
CA PHE A 171 -17.69 1.35 -5.41
C PHE A 171 -16.95 0.40 -6.33
N GLU A 172 -15.76 0.79 -6.78
CA GLU A 172 -14.94 -0.04 -7.64
C GLU A 172 -13.47 0.00 -7.22
N ALA A 173 -12.82 -1.16 -7.23
CA ALA A 173 -11.38 -1.26 -7.06
C ALA A 173 -10.73 -2.10 -8.17
N SER A 174 -9.46 -1.79 -8.44
CA SER A 174 -8.63 -2.55 -9.36
C SER A 174 -7.84 -3.63 -8.62
N PRO A 175 -7.62 -4.82 -9.20
CA PRO A 175 -6.67 -5.80 -8.67
C PRO A 175 -5.27 -5.24 -8.44
N ARG A 176 -4.89 -4.18 -9.15
CA ARG A 176 -3.58 -3.52 -9.02
C ARG A 176 -3.24 -3.07 -7.60
N ILE A 177 -4.24 -2.87 -6.75
CA ILE A 177 -4.04 -2.50 -5.34
C ILE A 177 -3.32 -3.59 -4.53
N ALA A 178 -3.33 -4.84 -5.01
CA ALA A 178 -2.71 -6.01 -4.40
C ALA A 178 -1.53 -6.56 -5.22
N LEU A 179 -0.90 -5.73 -6.06
CA LEU A 179 0.19 -6.12 -6.95
C LEU A 179 1.40 -5.21 -6.77
N ASP A 180 2.59 -5.76 -6.87
CA ASP A 180 3.86 -5.01 -6.90
C ASP A 180 3.95 -4.18 -8.19
N TYR A 181 3.63 -4.80 -9.33
CA TYR A 181 3.61 -4.12 -10.63
C TYR A 181 2.38 -4.50 -11.47
N PRO A 182 1.97 -3.64 -12.41
CA PRO A 182 0.68 -3.73 -13.09
C PRO A 182 0.41 -4.99 -13.92
N PHE A 183 1.46 -5.73 -14.27
CA PHE A 183 1.39 -6.88 -15.18
C PHE A 183 1.45 -8.24 -14.46
N GLN A 184 1.44 -8.24 -13.12
CA GLN A 184 1.32 -9.48 -12.37
C GLN A 184 -0.06 -10.10 -12.60
N ASP A 185 -0.08 -11.42 -12.74
CA ASP A 185 -1.33 -12.15 -12.78
C ASP A 185 -2.06 -12.04 -11.46
N SER A 186 -3.34 -11.69 -11.54
CA SER A 186 -4.22 -11.49 -10.40
C SER A 186 -5.48 -12.32 -10.49
N MET A 187 -6.09 -12.58 -9.36
CA MET A 187 -7.39 -13.23 -9.25
C MET A 187 -8.26 -12.46 -8.26
N SER A 188 -9.51 -12.21 -8.68
CA SER A 188 -10.54 -11.62 -7.85
C SER A 188 -11.74 -12.54 -7.77
N GLU A 189 -12.41 -12.57 -6.63
CA GLU A 189 -13.59 -13.41 -6.39
C GLU A 189 -14.53 -12.79 -5.36
N ILE A 190 -15.82 -13.16 -5.45
CA ILE A 190 -16.81 -12.85 -4.42
C ILE A 190 -16.76 -13.94 -3.36
N VAL A 191 -16.78 -13.51 -2.09
CA VAL A 191 -16.82 -14.39 -0.91
C VAL A 191 -17.96 -13.93 -0.01
N TYR A 192 -18.66 -14.87 0.61
CA TYR A 192 -19.70 -14.61 1.61
C TYR A 192 -19.25 -15.20 2.94
N ASP A 193 -19.36 -14.39 4.01
CA ASP A 193 -19.12 -14.85 5.38
C ASP A 193 -20.13 -14.17 6.32
N GLY A 194 -20.95 -14.96 6.99
CA GLY A 194 -22.03 -14.47 7.84
C GLY A 194 -22.97 -13.50 7.10
N ASP A 195 -23.17 -12.33 7.67
CA ASP A 195 -24.01 -11.27 7.13
C ASP A 195 -23.27 -10.34 6.15
N MET A 196 -22.04 -10.67 5.76
CA MET A 196 -21.21 -9.84 4.92
C MET A 196 -20.95 -10.47 3.54
N VAL A 197 -20.92 -9.62 2.52
CA VAL A 197 -20.40 -9.94 1.18
C VAL A 197 -19.08 -9.22 0.96
N TYR A 198 -18.12 -9.95 0.42
CA TYR A 198 -16.77 -9.49 0.12
C TYR A 198 -16.45 -9.64 -1.36
N VAL A 199 -15.67 -8.71 -1.89
CA VAL A 199 -14.89 -8.91 -3.10
C VAL A 199 -13.42 -8.91 -2.71
N LYS A 200 -12.70 -9.98 -3.06
CA LYS A 200 -11.32 -10.24 -2.66
C LYS A 200 -10.42 -10.28 -3.89
N SER A 201 -9.24 -9.72 -3.82
CA SER A 201 -8.24 -9.79 -4.89
C SER A 201 -6.83 -9.94 -4.35
N GLY A 202 -5.99 -10.67 -5.09
CA GLY A 202 -4.56 -10.83 -4.83
C GLY A 202 -3.80 -11.29 -6.07
N SER A 203 -2.48 -11.30 -5.99
CA SER A 203 -1.65 -11.91 -7.03
C SER A 203 -1.88 -13.43 -7.08
N VAL A 204 -1.72 -14.03 -8.24
CA VAL A 204 -1.79 -15.49 -8.39
C VAL A 204 -0.57 -16.17 -7.76
N SER A 205 0.58 -15.52 -7.81
CA SER A 205 1.85 -16.10 -7.35
C SER A 205 1.98 -16.19 -5.83
N GLN A 206 1.34 -15.26 -5.08
CA GLN A 206 1.38 -15.23 -3.62
C GLN A 206 2.78 -15.45 -3.02
N GLY A 207 3.77 -14.76 -3.58
CA GLY A 207 5.18 -14.89 -3.17
C GLY A 207 5.47 -14.23 -1.81
N ILE A 208 4.94 -14.80 -0.72
CA ILE A 208 5.04 -14.25 0.64
C ILE A 208 6.50 -14.00 1.00
N LEU A 209 6.87 -12.73 1.28
CA LEU A 209 8.22 -12.30 1.70
C LEU A 209 9.36 -12.75 0.75
N GLN A 210 9.09 -13.03 -0.52
CA GLN A 210 10.08 -13.62 -1.43
C GLN A 210 10.98 -12.59 -2.14
N LYS A 211 10.55 -11.33 -2.19
CA LYS A 211 11.29 -10.26 -2.86
C LYS A 211 11.56 -9.13 -1.90
N LYS A 212 12.71 -8.51 -2.02
CA LYS A 212 13.08 -7.31 -1.24
C LYS A 212 13.54 -6.19 -2.15
N GLY A 213 13.43 -4.96 -1.70
CA GLY A 213 13.89 -3.78 -2.44
C GLY A 213 13.20 -2.51 -1.98
N ASP A 214 13.69 -1.39 -2.48
CA ASP A 214 13.17 -0.06 -2.17
C ASP A 214 11.73 0.14 -2.68
N ASP A 215 11.52 0.01 -3.98
CA ASP A 215 10.22 0.22 -4.63
C ASP A 215 9.36 -1.07 -4.63
N ARG A 216 9.36 -1.80 -3.51
CA ARG A 216 8.55 -3.02 -3.38
C ARG A 216 7.24 -2.73 -2.69
N ARG A 217 6.16 -3.13 -3.36
CA ARG A 217 4.81 -3.17 -2.81
C ARG A 217 4.47 -4.58 -2.38
N ILE A 218 3.52 -4.71 -1.46
CA ILE A 218 3.01 -6.03 -1.06
C ILE A 218 2.29 -6.65 -2.26
N ASP A 219 2.76 -7.83 -2.71
CA ASP A 219 2.16 -8.62 -3.79
C ASP A 219 1.75 -10.03 -3.33
N TRP A 220 1.61 -10.21 -2.03
CA TRP A 220 1.07 -11.38 -1.35
C TRP A 220 -0.04 -10.98 -0.41
N GLY A 221 -0.85 -11.96 0.01
CA GLY A 221 -2.08 -11.66 0.74
C GLY A 221 -3.16 -11.09 -0.17
N TYR A 222 -4.16 -10.44 0.42
CA TYR A 222 -5.37 -10.09 -0.31
C TYR A 222 -5.94 -8.75 0.11
N PHE A 223 -6.35 -7.97 -0.86
CA PHE A 223 -7.21 -6.81 -0.67
C PHE A 223 -8.69 -7.25 -0.64
N TYR A 224 -9.48 -6.60 0.20
CA TYR A 224 -10.90 -6.83 0.35
C TYR A 224 -11.69 -5.52 0.30
N MET A 225 -12.86 -5.55 -0.36
CA MET A 225 -13.95 -4.62 -0.10
C MET A 225 -15.14 -5.42 0.41
N ALA A 226 -15.86 -4.89 1.40
CA ALA A 226 -16.98 -5.59 2.02
C ALA A 226 -18.17 -4.67 2.32
N GLY A 227 -19.37 -5.24 2.31
CA GLY A 227 -20.59 -4.59 2.74
C GLY A 227 -21.56 -5.59 3.35
N ASP A 228 -22.60 -5.08 4.00
CA ASP A 228 -23.70 -5.88 4.49
C ASP A 228 -24.42 -6.61 3.34
N ASN A 229 -24.55 -7.93 3.42
CA ASN A 229 -25.07 -8.76 2.35
C ASN A 229 -26.57 -8.50 2.02
N GLY A 230 -27.32 -7.96 3.00
CA GLY A 230 -28.73 -7.63 2.79
C GLY A 230 -28.94 -6.35 1.98
N SER A 231 -27.92 -5.48 1.90
CA SER A 231 -28.00 -4.15 1.27
C SER A 231 -26.97 -3.92 0.16
N THR A 232 -26.01 -4.83 -0.02
CA THR A 232 -24.89 -4.68 -0.95
C THR A 232 -24.86 -5.80 -1.96
N VAL A 233 -24.76 -5.44 -3.25
CA VAL A 233 -24.57 -6.39 -4.36
C VAL A 233 -23.10 -6.32 -4.80
N ALA A 234 -22.47 -7.48 -4.92
CA ALA A 234 -21.08 -7.61 -5.35
C ALA A 234 -20.98 -8.12 -6.79
N GLY A 235 -19.96 -7.68 -7.53
CA GLY A 235 -19.67 -8.13 -8.88
C GLY A 235 -18.17 -8.15 -9.18
N VAL A 236 -17.73 -9.11 -10.01
CA VAL A 236 -16.37 -9.19 -10.53
C VAL A 236 -16.41 -9.31 -12.05
N GLY A 237 -15.61 -8.52 -12.75
CA GLY A 237 -15.59 -8.56 -14.21
C GLY A 237 -14.71 -7.48 -14.84
N LYS A 238 -14.92 -7.24 -16.14
CA LYS A 238 -14.30 -6.10 -16.82
C LYS A 238 -14.91 -4.78 -16.32
N ALA A 239 -14.10 -3.76 -16.18
CA ALA A 239 -14.55 -2.43 -15.73
C ALA A 239 -15.70 -1.89 -16.56
N SER A 240 -15.61 -1.98 -17.89
CA SER A 240 -16.65 -1.54 -18.83
C SER A 240 -17.96 -2.27 -18.60
N ALA A 241 -17.94 -3.59 -18.44
CA ALA A 241 -19.12 -4.40 -18.22
C ALA A 241 -19.82 -4.06 -16.88
N LEU A 242 -19.06 -3.97 -15.79
CA LEU A 242 -19.59 -3.63 -14.47
C LEU A 242 -20.23 -2.24 -14.45
N ARG A 243 -19.54 -1.24 -15.00
CA ARG A 243 -20.03 0.15 -15.05
C ARG A 243 -21.24 0.31 -15.98
N SER A 244 -21.23 -0.34 -17.15
CA SER A 244 -22.39 -0.32 -18.07
C SER A 244 -23.59 -1.00 -17.43
N CYS A 245 -23.42 -2.12 -16.76
CA CYS A 245 -24.46 -2.79 -16.02
C CYS A 245 -25.07 -1.88 -14.94
N PHE A 246 -24.22 -1.25 -14.12
CA PHE A 246 -24.65 -0.31 -13.08
C PHE A 246 -25.45 0.88 -13.65
N VAL A 247 -24.94 1.54 -14.70
CA VAL A 247 -25.61 2.70 -15.32
C VAL A 247 -26.97 2.33 -15.91
N GLN A 248 -27.13 1.10 -16.39
CA GLN A 248 -28.39 0.58 -16.90
C GLN A 248 -29.36 0.09 -15.80
N GLY A 249 -28.97 0.21 -14.54
CA GLY A 249 -29.76 -0.28 -13.39
C GLY A 249 -29.78 -1.80 -13.25
N GLY A 250 -28.79 -2.49 -13.86
CA GLY A 250 -28.66 -3.94 -13.82
C GLY A 250 -27.98 -4.43 -12.54
N ASP A 251 -28.06 -5.74 -12.32
CA ASP A 251 -27.41 -6.43 -11.23
C ASP A 251 -25.96 -6.77 -11.61
N VAL A 252 -24.99 -6.12 -10.94
CA VAL A 252 -23.55 -6.33 -11.21
C VAL A 252 -23.08 -7.76 -10.91
N ASN A 253 -23.79 -8.52 -10.07
CA ASN A 253 -23.51 -9.92 -9.80
C ASN A 253 -23.69 -10.79 -11.07
N SER A 254 -24.60 -10.39 -11.96
CA SER A 254 -24.83 -11.06 -13.24
C SER A 254 -23.62 -10.99 -14.20
N ILE A 255 -22.68 -10.06 -13.98
CA ILE A 255 -21.47 -9.91 -14.80
C ILE A 255 -20.49 -11.04 -14.48
N GLY A 256 -20.36 -11.42 -13.20
CA GLY A 256 -19.53 -12.53 -12.75
C GLY A 256 -19.17 -12.46 -11.29
N SER A 257 -18.77 -13.61 -10.77
CA SER A 257 -18.34 -13.78 -9.37
C SER A 257 -16.83 -14.02 -9.22
N LYS A 258 -16.10 -14.22 -10.34
CA LYS A 258 -14.67 -14.49 -10.36
C LYS A 258 -14.05 -14.00 -11.67
N GLY A 259 -12.83 -13.47 -11.59
CA GLY A 259 -12.08 -13.04 -12.76
C GLY A 259 -10.64 -12.71 -12.43
N GLY A 260 -9.77 -12.69 -13.44
CA GLY A 260 -8.36 -12.35 -13.30
C GLY A 260 -7.96 -11.22 -14.25
N ASN A 261 -6.85 -10.55 -13.94
CA ASN A 261 -6.26 -9.48 -14.74
C ASN A 261 -7.33 -8.41 -15.13
N ASP A 262 -7.54 -8.15 -16.41
CA ASP A 262 -8.50 -7.13 -16.89
C ASP A 262 -9.96 -7.45 -16.53
N SER A 263 -10.31 -8.73 -16.33
CA SER A 263 -11.64 -9.17 -15.89
C SER A 263 -11.77 -9.31 -14.37
N GLY A 264 -10.77 -8.87 -13.62
CA GLY A 264 -10.73 -8.95 -12.15
C GLY A 264 -11.14 -7.66 -11.43
N ARG A 265 -11.79 -6.68 -12.11
CA ARG A 265 -12.35 -5.53 -11.40
C ARG A 265 -13.37 -5.97 -10.38
N MET A 266 -13.32 -5.34 -9.23
CA MET A 266 -14.20 -5.59 -8.09
C MET A 266 -15.18 -4.44 -7.95
N ALA A 267 -16.47 -4.75 -7.81
CA ALA A 267 -17.50 -3.75 -7.59
C ALA A 267 -18.42 -4.13 -6.41
N LEU A 268 -18.83 -3.11 -5.65
CA LEU A 268 -19.93 -3.18 -4.70
C LEU A 268 -20.96 -2.12 -5.05
N VAL A 269 -22.23 -2.45 -4.97
CA VAL A 269 -23.37 -1.56 -5.25
C VAL A 269 -24.32 -1.57 -4.07
N GLN A 270 -24.69 -0.39 -3.59
CA GLN A 270 -25.74 -0.20 -2.59
C GLN A 270 -26.88 0.61 -3.19
N ASN A 271 -28.06 -0.03 -3.31
CA ASN A 271 -29.28 0.60 -3.83
C ASN A 271 -30.05 1.25 -2.67
N LEU A 272 -30.13 2.57 -2.66
CA LEU A 272 -30.80 3.34 -1.60
C LEU A 272 -32.29 3.59 -1.93
N GLY A 273 -32.69 3.31 -3.18
CA GLY A 273 -34.05 3.58 -3.67
C GLY A 273 -34.38 5.08 -3.70
N LYS A 274 -35.67 5.42 -3.56
CA LYS A 274 -36.15 6.79 -3.62
C LYS A 274 -35.97 7.52 -2.28
N ILE A 275 -34.91 8.32 -2.17
CA ILE A 275 -34.53 9.00 -0.93
C ILE A 275 -34.61 10.53 -1.04
N LYS A 276 -34.74 11.21 0.09
CA LYS A 276 -34.36 12.62 0.31
C LYS A 276 -33.02 12.70 1.03
N LYS A 277 -32.76 11.75 1.97
CA LYS A 277 -31.51 11.60 2.70
C LYS A 277 -31.29 10.12 2.95
N ALA A 278 -30.05 9.69 2.80
CA ALA A 278 -29.59 8.36 3.21
C ALA A 278 -28.09 8.44 3.52
N ASP A 279 -27.63 7.53 4.33
CA ASP A 279 -26.22 7.30 4.61
C ASP A 279 -25.92 5.81 4.60
N GLY A 280 -24.65 5.49 4.42
CA GLY A 280 -24.16 4.12 4.42
C GLY A 280 -22.65 4.09 4.40
N HIS A 281 -22.11 2.88 4.38
CA HIS A 281 -20.68 2.67 4.30
C HIS A 281 -20.35 1.31 3.69
N VAL A 282 -19.12 1.18 3.24
CA VAL A 282 -18.43 -0.07 2.93
C VAL A 282 -17.12 -0.11 3.67
N LEU A 283 -16.59 -1.31 3.86
CA LEU A 283 -15.30 -1.54 4.49
C LEU A 283 -14.28 -1.93 3.43
N ILE A 284 -13.03 -1.52 3.64
CA ILE A 284 -11.89 -1.97 2.84
C ILE A 284 -10.79 -2.46 3.76
N GLY A 285 -10.02 -3.43 3.31
CA GLY A 285 -8.92 -3.96 4.13
C GLY A 285 -7.91 -4.76 3.33
N TYR A 286 -6.79 -5.06 3.98
CA TYR A 286 -5.71 -5.85 3.38
C TYR A 286 -5.12 -6.80 4.42
N ASP A 287 -5.18 -8.11 4.12
CA ASP A 287 -4.50 -9.13 4.92
C ASP A 287 -3.17 -9.49 4.25
N ASP A 288 -2.07 -9.12 4.88
CA ASP A 288 -0.72 -9.40 4.41
C ASP A 288 -0.15 -10.75 4.89
N ILE A 289 -0.93 -11.52 5.65
CA ILE A 289 -0.62 -12.87 6.14
C ILE A 289 0.64 -12.91 7.03
N TYR A 290 1.77 -12.50 6.48
CA TYR A 290 3.03 -12.21 7.16
C TYR A 290 3.53 -10.84 6.73
N SER A 291 3.82 -9.97 7.69
CA SER A 291 4.20 -8.58 7.43
C SER A 291 5.66 -8.42 7.08
N ILE A 292 6.52 -9.18 7.75
CA ILE A 292 7.97 -9.03 7.67
C ILE A 292 8.68 -10.33 8.09
N GLN A 293 9.86 -10.58 7.54
CA GLN A 293 10.78 -11.56 8.11
C GLN A 293 11.76 -10.83 9.03
N TYR A 294 11.80 -11.23 10.30
CA TYR A 294 12.64 -10.63 11.34
C TYR A 294 13.60 -11.67 11.87
N PHE A 295 14.88 -11.51 11.59
CA PHE A 295 15.95 -12.45 11.95
C PHE A 295 15.52 -13.92 11.72
N GLU A 296 15.15 -14.21 10.46
CA GLU A 296 14.74 -15.53 9.96
C GLU A 296 13.37 -16.04 10.47
N LYS A 297 12.65 -15.22 11.23
CA LYS A 297 11.28 -15.53 11.69
C LYS A 297 10.28 -14.70 10.90
N ASN A 298 9.30 -15.33 10.26
CA ASN A 298 8.20 -14.64 9.62
C ASN A 298 7.22 -14.16 10.70
N LEU A 299 7.05 -12.86 10.81
CA LEU A 299 6.14 -12.25 11.78
C LEU A 299 4.80 -11.89 11.10
N ARG A 300 3.72 -12.29 11.77
CA ARG A 300 2.36 -11.86 11.40
C ARG A 300 2.14 -10.40 11.79
N PRO A 301 1.16 -9.71 11.15
CA PRO A 301 0.74 -8.41 11.64
C PRO A 301 0.26 -8.50 13.09
N TYR A 302 0.41 -7.43 13.85
CA TYR A 302 0.14 -7.42 15.29
C TYR A 302 -1.29 -7.85 15.66
N TRP A 303 -2.30 -7.47 14.86
CA TRP A 303 -3.69 -7.87 15.08
C TRP A 303 -3.88 -9.41 15.06
N ASN A 304 -3.04 -10.13 14.34
CA ASN A 304 -3.07 -11.59 14.21
C ASN A 304 -1.74 -12.25 14.64
N ARG A 305 -1.02 -11.64 15.59
CA ARG A 305 0.30 -12.13 16.04
C ARG A 305 0.28 -13.56 16.54
N ASN A 306 -0.83 -13.98 17.14
CA ASN A 306 -1.02 -15.35 17.63
C ASN A 306 -1.45 -16.33 16.51
N GLY A 307 -1.92 -15.84 15.36
CA GLY A 307 -2.39 -16.66 14.24
C GLY A 307 -3.75 -17.32 14.46
N ASP A 308 -4.54 -16.81 15.39
CA ASP A 308 -5.83 -17.36 15.84
C ASP A 308 -7.04 -16.57 15.30
N LYS A 309 -6.82 -15.48 14.58
CA LYS A 309 -7.86 -14.64 13.98
C LYS A 309 -7.88 -14.78 12.46
N SER A 310 -9.04 -14.65 11.87
CA SER A 310 -9.23 -14.46 10.44
C SER A 310 -9.46 -12.99 10.09
N ILE A 311 -9.22 -12.63 8.84
CA ILE A 311 -9.57 -11.30 8.34
C ILE A 311 -11.08 -11.02 8.44
N PHE A 312 -11.92 -12.04 8.29
CA PHE A 312 -13.38 -11.94 8.41
C PHE A 312 -13.81 -11.58 9.84
N ASP A 313 -13.13 -12.10 10.87
CA ASP A 313 -13.37 -11.72 12.27
C ASP A 313 -13.15 -10.22 12.48
N GLU A 314 -12.08 -9.66 11.88
CA GLU A 314 -11.77 -8.24 11.97
C GLU A 314 -12.76 -7.37 11.18
N PHE A 315 -13.21 -7.81 10.00
CA PHE A 315 -14.26 -7.11 9.25
C PHE A 315 -15.60 -7.12 10.01
N ASN A 316 -16.00 -8.26 10.58
CA ASN A 316 -17.21 -8.38 11.38
C ASN A 316 -17.16 -7.51 12.63
N SER A 317 -16.02 -7.47 13.31
CA SER A 317 -15.80 -6.58 14.47
C SER A 317 -15.87 -5.11 14.05
N ALA A 318 -15.18 -4.74 12.96
CA ALA A 318 -15.20 -3.38 12.42
C ALA A 318 -16.61 -2.93 12.01
N ALA A 319 -17.41 -3.80 11.39
CA ALA A 319 -18.79 -3.50 11.03
C ALA A 319 -19.67 -3.23 12.27
N LYS A 320 -19.54 -4.06 13.32
CA LYS A 320 -20.27 -3.90 14.58
C LYS A 320 -19.87 -2.62 15.32
N GLU A 321 -18.60 -2.26 15.30
CA GLU A 321 -18.04 -1.13 16.02
C GLU A 321 -18.11 0.19 15.25
N TYR A 322 -18.55 0.19 13.99
CA TYR A 322 -18.52 1.34 13.08
C TYR A 322 -18.92 2.65 13.75
N SER A 323 -20.14 2.74 14.28
CA SER A 323 -20.67 3.99 14.86
C SER A 323 -19.85 4.50 16.05
N SER A 324 -19.29 3.60 16.85
CA SER A 324 -18.45 3.97 18.00
C SER A 324 -17.05 4.42 17.57
N LEU A 325 -16.48 3.77 16.56
CA LEU A 325 -15.18 4.12 16.01
C LEU A 325 -15.20 5.46 15.27
N ILE A 326 -16.22 5.71 14.45
CA ILE A 326 -16.37 7.03 13.81
C ILE A 326 -16.42 8.16 14.85
N LYS A 327 -17.18 7.98 15.95
CA LYS A 327 -17.20 8.99 17.03
C LYS A 327 -15.84 9.18 17.72
N LYS A 328 -15.07 8.11 17.89
CA LYS A 328 -13.70 8.22 18.43
C LYS A 328 -12.78 8.99 17.48
N CYS A 329 -12.86 8.70 16.18
CA CYS A 329 -12.11 9.41 15.14
C CYS A 329 -12.50 10.89 15.08
N ASP A 330 -13.81 11.20 15.03
CA ASP A 330 -14.33 12.58 15.03
C ASP A 330 -13.84 13.37 16.25
N LYS A 331 -13.79 12.72 17.42
CA LYS A 331 -13.30 13.36 18.65
C LYS A 331 -11.80 13.64 18.55
N PHE A 332 -11.03 12.64 18.15
CA PHE A 332 -9.58 12.74 18.05
C PHE A 332 -9.17 13.81 17.02
N ASP A 333 -9.75 13.77 15.83
CA ASP A 333 -9.49 14.73 14.76
C ASP A 333 -9.76 16.16 15.20
N ARG A 334 -10.91 16.39 15.87
CA ARG A 334 -11.26 17.71 16.38
C ARG A 334 -10.30 18.20 17.47
N GLU A 335 -9.88 17.33 18.38
CA GLU A 335 -8.94 17.67 19.45
C GLU A 335 -7.57 18.03 18.88
N LEU A 336 -7.02 17.19 17.98
CA LEU A 336 -5.73 17.45 17.32
C LEU A 336 -5.77 18.76 16.53
N MET A 337 -6.81 18.95 15.70
CA MET A 337 -6.93 20.15 14.88
C MET A 337 -7.04 21.41 15.74
N LEU A 338 -7.82 21.38 16.82
CA LEU A 338 -7.98 22.52 17.72
C LEU A 338 -6.67 22.87 18.45
N ASP A 339 -5.97 21.88 18.97
CA ASP A 339 -4.70 22.09 19.68
C ASP A 339 -3.61 22.64 18.75
N ALA A 340 -3.53 22.10 17.55
CA ALA A 340 -2.57 22.55 16.54
C ALA A 340 -2.93 23.96 16.02
N GLU A 341 -4.21 24.26 15.80
CA GLU A 341 -4.67 25.58 15.34
C GLU A 341 -4.40 26.66 16.40
N ASN A 342 -4.65 26.36 17.69
CA ASN A 342 -4.32 27.24 18.81
C ASN A 342 -2.81 27.49 18.94
N THR A 343 -1.98 26.55 18.51
CA THR A 343 -0.52 26.62 18.60
C THR A 343 0.09 27.40 17.44
N GLY A 344 -0.31 27.14 16.22
CA GLY A 344 0.34 27.64 15.00
C GLY A 344 -0.59 28.10 13.89
N GLY A 345 -1.91 28.13 14.13
CA GLY A 345 -2.92 28.52 13.15
C GLY A 345 -3.36 27.38 12.23
N ARG A 346 -4.28 27.67 11.31
CA ARG A 346 -4.97 26.71 10.47
C ARG A 346 -4.02 25.88 9.58
N GLU A 347 -3.09 26.53 8.91
CA GLU A 347 -2.12 25.85 8.02
C GLU A 347 -1.22 24.89 8.79
N TYR A 348 -0.81 25.27 10.01
CA TYR A 348 -0.07 24.39 10.91
C TYR A 348 -0.88 23.17 11.32
N ALA A 349 -2.16 23.33 11.61
CA ALA A 349 -3.05 22.23 11.96
C ALA A 349 -3.21 21.24 10.79
N GLU A 350 -3.39 21.74 9.57
CA GLU A 350 -3.46 20.91 8.36
C GLU A 350 -2.14 20.14 8.12
N LEU A 351 -0.99 20.79 8.34
CA LEU A 351 0.32 20.13 8.27
C LEU A 351 0.46 19.03 9.33
N CYS A 352 0.05 19.31 10.59
CA CYS A 352 0.07 18.32 11.67
C CYS A 352 -0.81 17.09 11.36
N ALA A 353 -2.03 17.31 10.84
CA ALA A 353 -2.92 16.22 10.45
C ALA A 353 -2.31 15.35 9.34
N LEU A 354 -1.70 15.98 8.33
CA LEU A 354 -1.05 15.27 7.23
C LEU A 354 0.19 14.50 7.73
N ALA A 355 1.05 15.15 8.53
CA ALA A 355 2.26 14.53 9.09
C ALA A 355 1.93 13.35 10.01
N TYR A 356 0.88 13.46 10.84
CA TYR A 356 0.36 12.37 11.68
C TYR A 356 0.07 11.12 10.85
N ARG A 357 -0.70 11.27 9.78
CA ARG A 357 -1.07 10.15 8.90
C ARG A 357 0.15 9.55 8.21
N GLN A 358 1.01 10.39 7.64
CA GLN A 358 2.18 9.93 6.89
C GLN A 358 3.17 9.19 7.78
N ALA A 359 3.43 9.71 8.98
CA ALA A 359 4.32 9.04 9.93
C ALA A 359 3.80 7.65 10.31
N ILE A 360 2.51 7.51 10.62
CA ILE A 360 1.93 6.21 10.98
C ILE A 360 1.97 5.23 9.80
N HIS A 361 1.60 5.67 8.60
CA HIS A 361 1.58 4.80 7.42
C HIS A 361 2.97 4.37 6.94
N ALA A 362 4.02 5.07 7.36
CA ALA A 362 5.41 4.69 7.09
C ALA A 362 5.91 3.53 7.98
N HIS A 363 5.09 3.07 8.92
CA HIS A 363 5.47 2.06 9.90
C HIS A 363 4.59 0.81 9.83
N LYS A 364 5.16 -0.31 10.29
CA LYS A 364 4.45 -1.58 10.48
C LYS A 364 4.55 -2.03 11.92
N LEU A 365 3.42 -2.35 12.53
CA LEU A 365 3.33 -2.89 13.89
C LEU A 365 3.35 -4.42 13.85
N VAL A 366 4.33 -5.01 14.50
CA VAL A 366 4.46 -6.46 14.72
C VAL A 366 4.98 -6.74 16.12
N GLU A 367 4.91 -8.00 16.57
CA GLU A 367 5.47 -8.45 17.84
C GLU A 367 6.64 -9.39 17.57
N ALA A 368 7.77 -9.13 18.22
CA ALA A 368 8.95 -9.99 18.15
C ALA A 368 8.72 -11.30 18.94
N PRO A 369 9.50 -12.37 18.66
CA PRO A 369 9.37 -13.65 19.38
C PRO A 369 9.61 -13.57 20.89
N ASN A 370 10.27 -12.54 21.37
CA ASN A 370 10.49 -12.27 22.81
C ASN A 370 9.38 -11.41 23.45
N GLY A 371 8.33 -11.06 22.70
CA GLY A 371 7.21 -10.25 23.14
C GLY A 371 7.42 -8.74 23.04
N ASP A 372 8.57 -8.28 22.57
CA ASP A 372 8.80 -6.84 22.34
C ASP A 372 7.95 -6.34 21.17
N ILE A 373 7.34 -5.18 21.37
CA ILE A 373 6.66 -4.46 20.27
C ILE A 373 7.73 -3.95 19.30
N LEU A 374 7.52 -4.17 18.01
CA LEU A 374 8.31 -3.60 16.93
C LEU A 374 7.43 -2.64 16.13
N TRP A 375 7.84 -1.38 16.07
CA TRP A 375 7.23 -0.33 15.26
C TRP A 375 8.20 0.03 14.15
N LEU A 376 8.18 -0.76 13.07
CA LEU A 376 9.21 -0.76 12.04
C LEU A 376 8.89 0.24 10.93
N SER A 377 9.75 1.24 10.75
CA SER A 377 9.71 2.12 9.59
C SER A 377 10.19 1.41 8.33
N LYS A 378 9.72 1.85 7.17
CA LYS A 378 10.33 1.56 5.87
C LYS A 378 10.74 2.87 5.24
N GLU A 379 12.01 3.02 4.91
CA GLU A 379 12.43 4.08 4.00
C GLU A 379 11.80 3.87 2.63
N ASN A 380 11.23 4.93 2.09
CA ASN A 380 10.59 4.91 0.79
C ASN A 380 11.38 5.77 -0.19
N ASN A 381 11.59 5.23 -1.38
CA ASN A 381 12.23 5.93 -2.50
C ASN A 381 13.69 6.37 -2.20
N SER A 382 14.41 5.53 -1.47
CA SER A 382 15.80 5.74 -1.10
C SER A 382 16.58 4.43 -1.22
N ASN A 383 16.39 3.49 -0.27
CA ASN A 383 17.08 2.20 -0.25
C ASN A 383 16.21 1.05 0.27
N GLY A 384 15.00 1.34 0.74
CA GLY A 384 14.06 0.38 1.31
C GLY A 384 14.46 -0.16 2.68
N SER A 385 15.36 0.49 3.41
CA SER A 385 15.80 0.07 4.74
C SER A 385 14.67 0.02 5.74
N ILE A 386 14.74 -0.94 6.66
CA ILE A 386 13.76 -1.19 7.71
C ILE A 386 14.34 -0.72 9.04
N GLY A 387 13.56 0.11 9.76
CA GLY A 387 13.89 0.54 11.11
C GLY A 387 15.18 1.36 11.18
N THR A 388 15.40 2.19 10.17
CA THR A 388 16.56 3.08 10.07
C THR A 388 16.56 4.08 11.23
N VAL A 389 17.67 4.16 11.97
CA VAL A 389 17.75 4.93 13.21
C VAL A 389 17.68 6.45 12.97
N ASP A 390 18.28 6.95 11.91
CA ASP A 390 18.22 8.38 11.53
C ASP A 390 16.81 8.81 11.07
N VAL A 391 16.03 7.90 10.50
CA VAL A 391 14.59 8.12 10.20
C VAL A 391 13.73 8.02 11.47
N THR A 392 14.09 7.15 12.39
CA THR A 392 13.43 7.00 13.69
C THR A 392 13.49 8.29 14.51
N TYR A 393 14.64 8.94 14.55
CA TYR A 393 14.86 10.12 15.38
C TYR A 393 13.88 11.28 15.10
N PRO A 394 13.69 11.75 13.86
CA PRO A 394 12.73 12.82 13.57
C PRO A 394 11.25 12.41 13.71
N SER A 395 10.91 11.13 13.62
CA SER A 395 9.54 10.65 13.78
C SER A 395 9.13 10.39 15.23
N ALA A 396 10.11 10.14 16.11
CA ALA A 396 9.87 9.74 17.50
C ALA A 396 9.05 10.74 18.34
N PRO A 397 9.15 12.07 18.18
CA PRO A 397 8.37 13.03 18.97
C PRO A 397 6.84 12.77 18.90
N LEU A 398 6.32 12.35 17.74
CA LEU A 398 4.92 11.99 17.58
C LEU A 398 4.56 10.81 18.50
N PHE A 399 5.36 9.77 18.50
CA PHE A 399 5.08 8.56 19.28
C PHE A 399 5.32 8.77 20.77
N LEU A 400 6.34 9.54 21.16
CA LEU A 400 6.54 9.97 22.54
C LEU A 400 5.32 10.70 23.09
N LEU A 401 4.70 11.58 22.28
CA LEU A 401 3.54 12.37 22.70
C LEU A 401 2.28 11.49 22.90
N TYR A 402 2.02 10.57 21.96
CA TYR A 402 0.75 9.81 21.95
C TYR A 402 0.85 8.40 22.56
N ASN A 403 2.00 7.73 22.42
CA ASN A 403 2.21 6.38 22.99
C ASN A 403 3.72 6.04 23.08
N PRO A 404 4.39 6.30 24.22
CA PRO A 404 5.81 6.01 24.40
C PRO A 404 6.21 4.56 24.12
N LYS A 405 5.29 3.59 24.25
CA LYS A 405 5.57 2.19 23.89
C LYS A 405 5.85 2.00 22.39
N LEU A 406 5.28 2.83 21.54
CA LEU A 406 5.65 2.85 20.13
C LEU A 406 7.04 3.45 19.91
N ALA A 407 7.44 4.43 20.72
CA ALA A 407 8.82 4.96 20.69
C ALA A 407 9.83 3.89 21.14
N GLU A 408 9.54 3.07 22.16
CA GLU A 408 10.34 1.88 22.46
C GLU A 408 10.39 0.93 21.26
N GLY A 409 9.24 0.71 20.61
CA GLY A 409 9.11 -0.14 19.42
C GLY A 409 9.96 0.29 18.23
N LEU A 410 10.24 1.60 18.11
CA LEU A 410 11.16 2.17 17.12
C LEU A 410 12.63 1.81 17.38
N MET A 411 12.99 1.39 18.60
CA MET A 411 14.37 1.09 19.00
C MET A 411 14.62 -0.38 19.33
N ASN A 412 13.59 -1.12 19.73
CA ASN A 412 13.71 -2.50 20.21
C ASN A 412 14.44 -3.43 19.22
N HIS A 413 14.25 -3.25 17.93
CA HIS A 413 14.91 -4.08 16.92
C HIS A 413 16.42 -3.81 16.81
N ILE A 414 16.86 -2.56 17.04
CA ILE A 414 18.29 -2.19 17.06
C ILE A 414 18.96 -2.71 18.32
N PHE A 415 18.32 -2.58 19.50
CA PHE A 415 18.82 -3.17 20.74
C PHE A 415 18.93 -4.70 20.61
N TYR A 416 17.87 -5.36 20.11
CA TYR A 416 17.93 -6.81 19.87
C TYR A 416 19.07 -7.20 18.94
N TYR A 417 19.28 -6.47 17.86
CA TYR A 417 20.35 -6.77 16.90
C TYR A 417 21.72 -6.70 17.55
N SER A 418 21.96 -5.66 18.35
CA SER A 418 23.20 -5.46 19.11
C SER A 418 23.38 -6.50 20.23
N GLU A 419 22.37 -6.71 21.07
CA GLU A 419 22.43 -7.57 22.26
C GLU A 419 22.44 -9.07 21.93
N SER A 420 21.92 -9.47 20.77
CA SER A 420 21.93 -10.87 20.32
C SER A 420 23.29 -11.37 19.84
N GLY A 421 24.31 -10.49 19.75
CA GLY A 421 25.63 -10.81 19.22
C GLY A 421 25.67 -10.94 17.69
N ARG A 422 24.57 -10.66 16.98
CA ARG A 422 24.51 -10.65 15.51
C ARG A 422 25.20 -9.42 14.94
N TRP A 423 25.25 -8.33 15.68
CA TRP A 423 25.99 -7.11 15.38
C TRP A 423 27.22 -7.00 16.27
N ALA A 424 28.41 -7.03 15.68
CA ALA A 424 29.68 -7.11 16.43
C ALA A 424 30.40 -5.77 16.59
N LYS A 425 29.86 -4.68 16.02
CA LYS A 425 30.50 -3.35 16.12
C LYS A 425 30.11 -2.66 17.43
N PRO A 426 30.95 -1.76 17.97
CA PRO A 426 30.72 -1.09 19.27
C PRO A 426 29.81 0.16 19.12
N PHE A 427 28.87 0.15 18.21
CA PHE A 427 27.87 1.17 17.94
C PHE A 427 26.63 0.55 17.30
N PRO A 428 25.46 1.22 17.32
CA PRO A 428 24.25 0.70 16.74
C PRO A 428 24.34 0.51 15.22
N ALA A 429 23.61 -0.46 14.69
CA ALA A 429 23.43 -0.62 13.26
C ALA A 429 22.54 0.50 12.71
N HIS A 430 22.75 0.90 11.46
CA HIS A 430 21.93 1.87 10.75
C HIS A 430 20.50 1.36 10.56
N ASP A 431 20.32 0.10 10.17
CA ASP A 431 19.04 -0.54 9.88
C ASP A 431 19.09 -2.03 10.23
N VAL A 432 17.97 -2.73 10.07
CA VAL A 432 17.90 -4.19 10.25
C VAL A 432 17.62 -4.96 8.97
N GLY A 433 17.65 -4.33 7.81
CA GLY A 433 17.47 -5.00 6.53
C GLY A 433 16.75 -4.17 5.48
N THR A 434 16.48 -4.78 4.32
CA THR A 434 15.70 -4.19 3.24
C THR A 434 14.33 -4.83 3.17
N TYR A 435 13.27 -4.01 3.12
CA TYR A 435 11.88 -4.43 3.13
C TYR A 435 11.57 -5.53 2.08
N PRO A 436 10.86 -6.60 2.47
CA PRO A 436 10.30 -6.93 3.79
C PRO A 436 11.19 -7.87 4.63
N ILE A 437 12.50 -7.91 4.40
CA ILE A 437 13.46 -8.83 5.02
C ILE A 437 14.35 -8.09 6.02
N ALA A 438 14.02 -8.22 7.30
CA ALA A 438 14.75 -7.60 8.43
C ALA A 438 15.69 -8.62 9.10
N ASN A 439 16.75 -9.04 8.40
CA ASN A 439 17.70 -10.06 8.85
C ASN A 439 19.11 -9.51 9.14
N GLY A 440 19.26 -8.21 9.28
CA GLY A 440 20.52 -7.50 9.54
C GLY A 440 20.75 -6.37 8.55
N GLN A 441 21.62 -5.43 8.93
CA GLN A 441 21.91 -4.21 8.16
C GLN A 441 22.24 -4.51 6.69
N THR A 442 21.63 -3.75 5.80
CA THR A 442 21.87 -3.83 4.35
C THR A 442 22.39 -2.52 3.77
N TYR A 443 22.27 -1.42 4.47
CA TYR A 443 22.91 -0.17 4.07
C TYR A 443 24.43 -0.29 4.10
N GLY A 444 25.09 0.24 3.06
CA GLY A 444 26.53 0.05 2.87
C GLY A 444 27.43 0.94 3.76
N GLY A 445 26.86 1.91 4.46
CA GLY A 445 27.55 2.84 5.33
C GLY A 445 27.22 2.65 6.81
N ASP A 446 28.18 2.89 7.69
CA ASP A 446 27.93 3.02 9.11
C ASP A 446 27.87 4.50 9.48
N MET A 447 26.95 4.86 10.38
CA MET A 447 26.86 6.22 10.95
C MET A 447 27.03 6.19 12.47
N PRO A 448 28.22 5.80 12.99
CA PRO A 448 28.39 5.40 14.39
C PRO A 448 28.07 6.51 15.39
N VAL A 449 28.37 7.76 15.07
CA VAL A 449 28.14 8.92 15.98
C VAL A 449 26.67 9.31 15.98
N GLU A 450 26.05 9.37 14.81
CA GLU A 450 24.65 9.76 14.65
C GLU A 450 23.74 8.72 15.28
N GLU A 451 23.90 7.43 14.93
CA GLU A 451 23.03 6.37 15.41
C GLU A 451 23.20 6.14 16.93
N ALA A 452 24.43 6.21 17.46
CA ALA A 452 24.63 6.14 18.91
C ALA A 452 23.97 7.34 19.63
N GLY A 453 24.13 8.55 19.09
CA GLY A 453 23.48 9.75 19.63
C GLY A 453 21.96 9.66 19.62
N ASN A 454 21.39 9.22 18.50
CA ASN A 454 19.96 9.04 18.34
C ASN A 454 19.40 8.02 19.35
N MET A 455 20.02 6.85 19.48
CA MET A 455 19.58 5.80 20.42
C MET A 455 19.64 6.28 21.87
N LEU A 456 20.72 6.98 22.27
CA LEU A 456 20.87 7.53 23.62
C LEU A 456 19.81 8.60 23.93
N ILE A 457 19.63 9.57 23.03
CA ILE A 457 18.67 10.67 23.21
C ILE A 457 17.24 10.12 23.28
N LEU A 458 16.87 9.22 22.38
CA LEU A 458 15.52 8.64 22.35
C LEU A 458 15.25 7.75 23.55
N THR A 459 16.22 6.96 24.01
CA THR A 459 16.06 6.18 25.24
C THR A 459 15.83 7.09 26.45
N ALA A 460 16.60 8.17 26.56
CA ALA A 460 16.41 9.17 27.62
C ALA A 460 15.04 9.84 27.52
N ALA A 461 14.57 10.14 26.31
CA ALA A 461 13.26 10.74 26.06
C ALA A 461 12.12 9.79 26.48
N VAL A 462 12.19 8.50 26.13
CA VAL A 462 11.22 7.47 26.58
C VAL A 462 11.16 7.47 28.11
N CYS A 463 12.30 7.33 28.79
CA CYS A 463 12.35 7.33 30.25
C CYS A 463 11.76 8.61 30.86
N HIS A 464 11.98 9.76 30.22
CA HIS A 464 11.42 11.03 30.67
C HIS A 464 9.89 11.08 30.55
N TYR A 465 9.35 10.66 29.41
CA TYR A 465 7.89 10.65 29.16
C TYR A 465 7.18 9.61 30.02
N GLU A 466 7.74 8.44 30.20
CA GLU A 466 7.17 7.40 31.06
C GLU A 466 7.41 7.66 32.57
N LYS A 467 8.32 8.56 32.92
CA LYS A 467 8.78 8.83 34.30
C LYS A 467 9.34 7.56 34.97
N ASP A 468 9.93 6.70 34.17
CA ASP A 468 10.50 5.41 34.57
C ASP A 468 11.78 5.13 33.76
N ALA A 469 12.85 4.74 34.43
CA ALA A 469 14.15 4.42 33.81
C ALA A 469 14.31 2.92 33.49
N SER A 470 13.27 2.10 33.65
CA SER A 470 13.35 0.65 33.43
C SER A 470 13.75 0.29 32.01
N TYR A 471 13.31 1.05 31.01
CA TYR A 471 13.71 0.85 29.61
C TYR A 471 15.22 1.06 29.42
N ALA A 472 15.78 2.14 29.93
CA ALA A 472 17.22 2.35 29.92
C ALA A 472 17.98 1.29 30.71
N ALA A 473 17.46 0.88 31.89
CA ALA A 473 18.07 -0.18 32.69
C ALA A 473 18.11 -1.54 31.97
N LYS A 474 17.06 -1.88 31.20
CA LYS A 474 17.00 -3.09 30.35
C LYS A 474 18.16 -3.14 29.37
N HIS A 475 18.51 -2.00 28.76
CA HIS A 475 19.52 -1.89 27.71
C HIS A 475 20.84 -1.23 28.17
N TRP A 476 21.06 -1.10 29.49
CA TRP A 476 22.17 -0.36 30.06
C TRP A 476 23.54 -0.80 29.57
N GLY A 477 23.75 -2.10 29.37
CA GLY A 477 25.00 -2.64 28.84
C GLY A 477 25.35 -2.08 27.47
N MET A 478 24.36 -1.96 26.56
CA MET A 478 24.58 -1.40 25.22
C MET A 478 24.70 0.11 25.23
N LEU A 479 23.92 0.79 26.09
CA LEU A 479 23.96 2.25 26.21
C LEU A 479 25.30 2.79 26.78
N THR A 480 26.10 1.95 27.39
CA THR A 480 27.39 2.32 28.01
C THR A 480 28.61 1.77 27.26
N THR A 481 28.39 1.08 26.14
CA THR A 481 29.48 0.58 25.27
C THR A 481 29.88 1.64 24.26
#